data_21dba06a4bc47e9904f91c3247d17002
#
_entry.id   21dba06a4bc47e9904f91c3247d17002
#
_cell.length_a   1.000
_cell.length_b   1.000
_cell.length_c   1.000
_cell.angle_alpha   90.00
_cell.angle_beta   90.00
_cell.angle_gamma   90.00
#
_symmetry.space_group_name_H-M   'P 1'
#
loop_
_entity.id
_entity.type
_entity.pdbx_description
1 polymer ?
#
loop_
_entity_poly.entity_id
_entity_poly.type
_entity_poly.pdbx_seq_one_letter_code
_entity_poly.pdbx_strand_id
1 'polypeptide(L)'
;MVSVLDSSVPEEYVYDEKDWNDGAIKSVIELKAKGESVHPFLAYMASKNESERAVWKFKEDKTPSFTVTTVIPSWIYGTIVPTPRTAADVEAASTASYVAQFYTGESQNYNQVFTPVGFVNIADVAHATLLIVEKSDISDGQRYILNAGTYSFQEIADILRKNFPERQSIIVKGEPGNYEKANQSKQYDGSKITRDLGLKYSSLETTVVDLANSIKHVYQ
;
A
#
# COMPACT_ATOMS: atom_id res chain seq x y z
N MET A 1 1.49 6.56 -0.98
CA MET A 1 1.52 5.93 -2.33
C MET A 1 0.87 6.82 -3.39
N VAL A 2 -0.39 7.18 -3.25
CA VAL A 2 -1.12 7.93 -4.29
C VAL A 2 -0.55 9.31 -4.61
N SER A 3 0.29 9.87 -3.76
CA SER A 3 0.97 11.15 -4.01
C SER A 3 2.09 11.07 -5.07
N VAL A 4 2.53 9.88 -5.45
CA VAL A 4 3.55 9.66 -6.50
C VAL A 4 2.95 9.03 -7.77
N LEU A 5 1.71 8.59 -7.75
CA LEU A 5 1.06 7.80 -8.79
C LEU A 5 0.63 8.66 -10.00
N ASP A 6 1.52 8.94 -10.94
CA ASP A 6 1.16 9.56 -12.21
C ASP A 6 0.76 8.50 -13.24
N SER A 7 -0.47 8.57 -13.76
CA SER A 7 -0.99 7.62 -14.73
C SER A 7 -0.40 7.80 -16.14
N SER A 8 0.25 8.92 -16.41
CA SER A 8 0.81 9.24 -17.74
C SER A 8 2.11 8.52 -18.06
N VAL A 9 2.76 7.89 -17.07
CA VAL A 9 4.02 7.17 -17.26
C VAL A 9 3.80 5.78 -17.91
N PRO A 10 4.84 5.20 -18.56
CA PRO A 10 4.76 3.87 -19.18
C PRO A 10 4.40 2.75 -18.20
N GLU A 11 3.90 1.61 -18.73
CA GLU A 11 3.51 0.44 -17.91
C GLU A 11 4.67 -0.14 -17.07
N GLU A 12 5.91 -0.09 -17.59
CA GLU A 12 7.10 -0.64 -16.93
C GLU A 12 7.77 0.35 -15.97
N TYR A 13 7.10 1.47 -15.67
CA TYR A 13 7.69 2.53 -14.84
C TYR A 13 7.83 2.09 -13.39
N VAL A 14 8.98 2.44 -12.77
CA VAL A 14 9.23 2.25 -11.33
C VAL A 14 9.23 3.61 -10.67
N TYR A 15 8.23 3.86 -9.82
CA TYR A 15 8.12 5.10 -9.06
C TYR A 15 9.15 5.16 -7.95
N ASP A 16 9.79 6.32 -7.80
CA ASP A 16 10.69 6.64 -6.71
C ASP A 16 10.21 7.87 -5.91
N GLU A 17 11.00 8.30 -4.92
CA GLU A 17 10.65 9.43 -4.05
C GLU A 17 10.72 10.80 -4.74
N LYS A 18 11.18 10.89 -6.00
CA LYS A 18 11.18 12.13 -6.78
C LYS A 18 9.85 12.36 -7.49
N ASP A 19 9.07 11.29 -7.65
CA ASP A 19 7.80 11.37 -8.36
C ASP A 19 6.73 12.11 -7.55
N TRP A 20 5.84 12.77 -8.31
CA TRP A 20 4.68 13.47 -7.81
C TRP A 20 3.48 13.25 -8.73
N ASN A 21 2.31 13.06 -8.17
CA ASN A 21 1.07 12.88 -8.93
C ASN A 21 0.45 14.24 -9.29
N ASP A 22 1.16 15.04 -10.06
CA ASP A 22 0.65 16.34 -10.51
C ASP A 22 -0.50 16.20 -11.50
N GLY A 23 -0.55 15.07 -12.21
CA GLY A 23 -1.63 14.74 -13.12
C GLY A 23 -3.00 14.67 -12.44
N ALA A 24 -3.06 14.11 -11.22
CA ALA A 24 -4.31 14.05 -10.46
C ALA A 24 -4.83 15.45 -10.07
N ILE A 25 -3.93 16.34 -9.63
CA ILE A 25 -4.28 17.73 -9.29
C ILE A 25 -4.82 18.46 -10.51
N LYS A 26 -4.08 18.39 -11.63
CA LYS A 26 -4.47 19.01 -12.90
C LYS A 26 -5.83 18.52 -13.36
N SER A 27 -6.06 17.22 -13.35
CA SER A 27 -7.35 16.63 -13.75
C SER A 27 -8.51 17.11 -12.86
N VAL A 28 -8.32 17.21 -11.54
CA VAL A 28 -9.34 17.74 -10.63
C VAL A 28 -9.67 19.19 -10.94
N ILE A 29 -8.66 20.02 -11.21
CA ILE A 29 -8.86 21.44 -11.55
C ILE A 29 -9.65 21.56 -12.88
N GLU A 30 -9.27 20.80 -13.90
CA GLU A 30 -9.91 20.81 -15.21
C GLU A 30 -11.38 20.37 -15.15
N LEU A 31 -11.69 19.27 -14.44
CA LEU A 31 -13.06 18.78 -14.27
C LEU A 31 -13.93 19.81 -13.53
N LYS A 32 -13.41 20.40 -12.46
CA LYS A 32 -14.12 21.46 -11.71
C LYS A 32 -14.37 22.69 -12.58
N ALA A 33 -13.40 23.12 -13.41
CA ALA A 33 -13.55 24.26 -14.30
C ALA A 33 -14.64 24.02 -15.36
N LYS A 34 -14.87 22.77 -15.76
CA LYS A 34 -15.94 22.35 -16.70
C LYS A 34 -17.28 22.12 -16.02
N GLY A 35 -17.37 22.22 -14.69
CA GLY A 35 -18.58 21.88 -13.91
C GLY A 35 -18.87 20.38 -13.86
N GLU A 36 -17.88 19.54 -14.14
CA GLU A 36 -17.98 18.08 -14.14
C GLU A 36 -17.71 17.49 -12.74
N SER A 37 -18.32 16.33 -12.45
CA SER A 37 -18.11 15.63 -11.19
C SER A 37 -16.72 14.99 -11.17
N VAL A 38 -16.05 15.07 -10.00
CA VAL A 38 -14.74 14.44 -9.79
C VAL A 38 -14.95 13.06 -9.17
N HIS A 39 -14.38 12.03 -9.77
CA HIS A 39 -14.41 10.68 -9.20
C HIS A 39 -13.75 10.66 -7.81
N PRO A 40 -14.35 10.03 -6.77
CA PRO A 40 -13.84 10.07 -5.39
C PRO A 40 -12.38 9.64 -5.25
N PHE A 41 -11.94 8.61 -5.99
CA PHE A 41 -10.55 8.16 -5.95
C PHE A 41 -9.57 9.18 -6.55
N LEU A 42 -9.96 9.89 -7.62
CA LEU A 42 -9.14 10.97 -8.19
C LEU A 42 -9.02 12.14 -7.21
N ALA A 43 -10.12 12.51 -6.55
CA ALA A 43 -10.11 13.54 -5.50
C ALA A 43 -9.20 13.13 -4.33
N TYR A 44 -9.25 11.86 -3.93
CA TYR A 44 -8.37 11.32 -2.89
C TYR A 44 -6.89 11.41 -3.30
N MET A 45 -6.53 11.00 -4.52
CA MET A 45 -5.15 11.10 -5.02
C MET A 45 -4.65 12.55 -5.00
N ALA A 46 -5.43 13.48 -5.55
CA ALA A 46 -5.09 14.90 -5.56
C ALA A 46 -4.94 15.45 -4.13
N SER A 47 -5.85 15.10 -3.21
CA SER A 47 -5.81 15.57 -1.82
C SER A 47 -4.55 15.11 -1.07
N LYS A 48 -4.08 13.87 -1.31
CA LYS A 48 -2.86 13.35 -0.68
C LYS A 48 -1.61 14.01 -1.23
N ASN A 49 -1.56 14.28 -2.53
CA ASN A 49 -0.46 15.02 -3.16
C ASN A 49 -0.40 16.45 -2.61
N GLU A 50 -1.51 17.18 -2.61
CA GLU A 50 -1.59 18.54 -2.07
C GLU A 50 -1.22 18.59 -0.57
N SER A 51 -1.70 17.63 0.22
CA SER A 51 -1.35 17.56 1.66
C SER A 51 0.14 17.38 1.88
N GLU A 52 0.79 16.51 1.10
CA GLU A 52 2.24 16.30 1.20
C GLU A 52 3.00 17.55 0.76
N ARG A 53 2.61 18.19 -0.37
CA ARG A 53 3.22 19.45 -0.82
C ARG A 53 3.07 20.57 0.21
N ALA A 54 1.93 20.65 0.88
CA ALA A 54 1.70 21.64 1.94
C ALA A 54 2.67 21.46 3.13
N VAL A 55 2.97 20.20 3.49
CA VAL A 55 3.97 19.89 4.53
C VAL A 55 5.36 20.37 4.12
N TRP A 56 5.78 20.10 2.89
CA TRP A 56 7.08 20.52 2.38
C TRP A 56 7.18 22.05 2.27
N LYS A 57 6.12 22.69 1.77
CA LYS A 57 6.05 24.15 1.72
C LYS A 57 6.11 24.78 3.13
N PHE A 58 5.43 24.20 4.11
CA PHE A 58 5.53 24.66 5.50
C PHE A 58 6.98 24.54 6.02
N LYS A 59 7.66 23.42 5.75
CA LYS A 59 9.06 23.23 6.16
C LYS A 59 9.97 24.30 5.56
N GLU A 60 9.79 24.59 4.25
CA GLU A 60 10.55 25.62 3.54
C GLU A 60 10.28 27.04 4.11
N ASP A 61 8.99 27.42 4.21
CA ASP A 61 8.59 28.78 4.61
C ASP A 61 8.88 29.09 6.08
N LYS A 62 8.75 28.10 6.96
CA LYS A 62 8.78 28.31 8.42
C LYS A 62 10.08 27.87 9.09
N THR A 63 10.89 27.06 8.39
CA THR A 63 12.14 26.50 8.96
C THR A 63 11.95 26.02 10.41
N PRO A 64 11.02 25.06 10.66
CA PRO A 64 10.68 24.65 12.01
C PRO A 64 11.88 24.05 12.74
N SER A 65 11.88 24.13 14.07
CA SER A 65 12.94 23.55 14.92
C SER A 65 12.83 22.02 15.07
N PHE A 66 11.82 21.41 14.46
CA PHE A 66 11.61 19.97 14.44
C PHE A 66 11.85 19.38 13.03
N THR A 67 12.19 18.11 12.97
CA THR A 67 12.42 17.38 11.73
C THR A 67 11.10 17.03 11.04
N VAL A 68 11.12 16.97 9.71
CA VAL A 68 9.95 16.60 8.88
C VAL A 68 10.37 15.54 7.89
N THR A 69 9.68 14.41 7.93
CA THR A 69 9.84 13.28 7.01
C THR A 69 8.47 12.80 6.56
N THR A 70 8.30 12.44 5.30
CA THR A 70 7.04 11.85 4.81
C THR A 70 7.22 10.40 4.45
N VAL A 71 6.21 9.59 4.77
CA VAL A 71 6.13 8.16 4.45
C VAL A 71 5.02 7.91 3.45
N ILE A 72 5.34 7.14 2.41
CA ILE A 72 4.49 6.88 1.26
C ILE A 72 4.30 5.36 1.12
N PRO A 73 3.46 4.73 1.98
CA PRO A 73 3.28 3.29 1.96
C PRO A 73 2.49 2.84 0.72
N SER A 74 2.88 1.69 0.15
CA SER A 74 2.10 0.94 -0.83
C SER A 74 0.84 0.33 -0.18
N TRP A 75 0.25 -0.73 -0.71
CA TRP A 75 -0.91 -1.36 -0.08
C TRP A 75 -0.51 -1.98 1.25
N ILE A 76 -1.14 -1.51 2.33
CA ILE A 76 -0.80 -1.96 3.69
C ILE A 76 -1.60 -3.20 4.01
N TYR A 77 -0.89 -4.29 4.31
CA TYR A 77 -1.43 -5.56 4.77
C TYR A 77 -0.83 -5.94 6.13
N GLY A 78 -1.21 -7.09 6.67
CA GLY A 78 -0.72 -7.59 7.95
C GLY A 78 -1.78 -7.54 9.04
N THR A 79 -1.36 -7.67 10.29
CA THR A 79 -2.25 -7.73 11.46
C THR A 79 -3.15 -6.50 11.56
N ILE A 80 -4.47 -6.72 11.68
CA ILE A 80 -5.42 -5.62 11.89
C ILE A 80 -5.41 -5.22 13.37
N VAL A 81 -5.19 -3.92 13.63
CA VAL A 81 -5.14 -3.34 14.98
C VAL A 81 -6.10 -2.14 15.06
N PRO A 82 -6.98 -2.08 16.07
CA PRO A 82 -7.25 -3.08 17.11
C PRO A 82 -7.79 -4.39 16.54
N THR A 83 -7.66 -5.49 17.28
CA THR A 83 -8.16 -6.81 16.85
C THR A 83 -9.64 -6.74 16.48
N PRO A 84 -10.03 -7.12 15.24
CA PRO A 84 -11.41 -7.10 14.79
C PRO A 84 -12.29 -8.01 15.68
N ARG A 85 -13.51 -7.59 15.94
CA ARG A 85 -14.48 -8.37 16.73
C ARG A 85 -15.60 -8.94 15.86
N THR A 86 -15.84 -8.33 14.73
CA THR A 86 -16.93 -8.66 13.80
C THR A 86 -16.43 -8.64 12.35
N ALA A 87 -17.21 -9.25 11.44
CA ALA A 87 -16.95 -9.15 10.01
C ALA A 87 -16.93 -7.69 9.52
N ALA A 88 -17.83 -6.84 10.05
CA ALA A 88 -17.86 -5.43 9.72
C ALA A 88 -16.56 -4.69 10.09
N ASP A 89 -15.91 -5.07 11.20
CA ASP A 89 -14.60 -4.49 11.55
C ASP A 89 -13.52 -4.87 10.53
N VAL A 90 -13.58 -6.09 9.99
CA VAL A 90 -12.66 -6.56 8.94
C VAL A 90 -12.91 -5.86 7.62
N GLU A 91 -14.19 -5.71 7.22
CA GLU A 91 -14.58 -4.96 6.02
C GLU A 91 -14.13 -3.49 6.07
N ALA A 92 -14.21 -2.87 7.26
CA ALA A 92 -13.78 -1.50 7.49
C ALA A 92 -12.24 -1.33 7.45
N ALA A 93 -11.47 -2.41 7.44
CA ALA A 93 -10.00 -2.37 7.49
C ALA A 93 -9.32 -2.00 6.16
N SER A 94 -10.03 -1.25 5.28
CA SER A 94 -9.49 -0.69 4.03
C SER A 94 -8.81 -1.76 3.15
N THR A 95 -7.52 -1.59 2.82
CA THR A 95 -6.80 -2.53 1.93
C THR A 95 -6.71 -3.95 2.49
N ALA A 96 -6.67 -4.13 3.80
CA ALA A 96 -6.63 -5.46 4.42
C ALA A 96 -7.88 -6.31 4.10
N SER A 97 -9.02 -5.66 3.85
CA SER A 97 -10.27 -6.35 3.48
C SER A 97 -10.14 -7.18 2.18
N TYR A 98 -9.29 -6.77 1.23
CA TYR A 98 -9.07 -7.55 0.01
C TYR A 98 -8.46 -8.94 0.29
N VAL A 99 -7.48 -9.03 1.18
CA VAL A 99 -6.91 -10.31 1.59
C VAL A 99 -7.92 -11.12 2.40
N ALA A 100 -8.69 -10.45 3.27
CA ALA A 100 -9.75 -11.09 4.05
C ALA A 100 -10.82 -11.73 3.16
N GLN A 101 -11.23 -11.08 2.08
CA GLN A 101 -12.21 -11.63 1.12
C GLN A 101 -11.71 -12.92 0.44
N PHE A 102 -10.40 -13.07 0.21
CA PHE A 102 -9.83 -14.35 -0.23
C PHE A 102 -9.87 -15.41 0.86
N TYR A 103 -9.53 -15.03 2.09
CA TYR A 103 -9.56 -15.94 3.24
C TYR A 103 -10.97 -16.46 3.54
N THR A 104 -12.00 -15.61 3.40
CA THR A 104 -13.42 -15.99 3.60
C THR A 104 -14.04 -16.71 2.41
N GLY A 105 -13.41 -16.66 1.24
CA GLY A 105 -13.96 -17.21 -0.01
C GLY A 105 -14.95 -16.27 -0.71
N GLU A 106 -15.15 -15.06 -0.21
CA GLU A 106 -16.01 -14.05 -0.86
C GLU A 106 -15.45 -13.57 -2.19
N SER A 107 -14.12 -13.40 -2.28
CA SER A 107 -13.47 -13.06 -3.54
C SER A 107 -12.99 -14.31 -4.27
N GLN A 108 -13.36 -14.40 -5.55
CA GLN A 108 -12.88 -15.42 -6.50
C GLN A 108 -12.01 -14.79 -7.60
N ASN A 109 -11.75 -13.47 -7.52
CA ASN A 109 -11.13 -12.72 -8.60
C ASN A 109 -9.59 -12.70 -8.49
N TYR A 110 -8.97 -13.88 -8.56
CA TYR A 110 -7.51 -14.04 -8.48
C TYR A 110 -6.74 -13.40 -9.66
N ASN A 111 -7.42 -13.11 -10.77
CA ASN A 111 -6.84 -12.49 -11.97
C ASN A 111 -6.80 -10.95 -11.91
N GLN A 112 -7.39 -10.35 -10.88
CA GLN A 112 -7.36 -8.90 -10.74
C GLN A 112 -5.94 -8.43 -10.46
N VAL A 113 -5.53 -7.35 -11.12
CA VAL A 113 -4.24 -6.66 -10.88
C VAL A 113 -4.53 -5.19 -10.65
N PHE A 114 -4.05 -4.67 -9.55
CA PHE A 114 -4.02 -3.24 -9.30
C PHE A 114 -2.65 -2.69 -9.70
N THR A 115 -2.61 -1.74 -10.62
CA THR A 115 -1.38 -1.10 -11.08
C THR A 115 -1.30 0.34 -10.56
N PRO A 116 -0.16 0.78 -10.04
CA PRO A 116 1.05 0.02 -9.74
C PRO A 116 0.82 -0.99 -8.60
N VAL A 117 1.48 -2.13 -8.70
CA VAL A 117 1.39 -3.19 -7.72
C VAL A 117 2.47 -3.04 -6.64
N GLY A 118 2.08 -3.25 -5.39
CA GLY A 118 3.04 -3.20 -4.28
C GLY A 118 2.36 -3.44 -2.93
N PHE A 119 3.10 -3.97 -1.97
CA PHE A 119 2.62 -4.18 -0.61
C PHE A 119 3.67 -3.79 0.44
N VAL A 120 3.20 -3.54 1.64
CA VAL A 120 4.02 -3.39 2.83
C VAL A 120 3.28 -3.95 4.05
N ASN A 121 4.00 -4.58 4.98
CA ASN A 121 3.41 -5.03 6.24
C ASN A 121 3.20 -3.83 7.17
N ILE A 122 2.07 -3.79 7.87
CA ILE A 122 1.77 -2.72 8.85
C ILE A 122 2.84 -2.63 9.95
N ALA A 123 3.42 -3.77 10.37
CA ALA A 123 4.51 -3.78 11.33
C ALA A 123 5.78 -3.10 10.78
N ASP A 124 6.06 -3.27 9.48
CA ASP A 124 7.18 -2.59 8.82
C ASP A 124 6.94 -1.08 8.72
N VAL A 125 5.69 -0.64 8.49
CA VAL A 125 5.31 0.79 8.51
C VAL A 125 5.56 1.38 9.91
N ALA A 126 5.15 0.66 10.96
CA ALA A 126 5.40 1.09 12.34
C ALA A 126 6.90 1.14 12.65
N HIS A 127 7.67 0.13 12.25
CA HIS A 127 9.12 0.08 12.44
C HIS A 127 9.83 1.17 11.65
N ALA A 128 9.42 1.42 10.40
CA ALA A 128 9.92 2.54 9.59
C ALA A 128 9.74 3.88 10.30
N THR A 129 8.56 4.10 10.88
CA THR A 129 8.26 5.33 11.64
C THR A 129 9.18 5.48 12.85
N LEU A 130 9.45 4.39 13.57
CA LEU A 130 10.37 4.38 14.69
C LEU A 130 11.81 4.71 14.25
N LEU A 131 12.31 4.05 13.20
CA LEU A 131 13.64 4.31 12.64
C LEU A 131 13.81 5.75 12.15
N ILE A 132 12.75 6.35 11.58
CA ILE A 132 12.74 7.76 11.16
C ILE A 132 12.94 8.69 12.36
N VAL A 133 12.28 8.40 13.48
CA VAL A 133 12.43 9.20 14.70
C VAL A 133 13.81 9.01 15.33
N GLU A 134 14.28 7.76 15.44
CA GLU A 134 15.58 7.43 16.03
C GLU A 134 16.77 7.97 15.21
N LYS A 135 16.63 8.05 13.89
CA LYS A 135 17.67 8.54 12.97
C LYS A 135 17.26 9.84 12.28
N SER A 136 16.71 10.75 13.08
CA SER A 136 16.15 12.00 12.58
C SER A 136 17.18 12.92 11.91
N ASP A 137 18.46 12.78 12.22
CA ASP A 137 19.58 13.44 11.55
C ASP A 137 19.76 13.01 10.09
N ILE A 138 19.39 11.76 9.77
CA ILE A 138 19.44 11.22 8.39
C ILE A 138 18.11 11.43 7.68
N SER A 139 16.99 11.25 8.39
CA SER A 139 15.66 11.22 7.80
C SER A 139 15.04 12.61 7.59
N ASP A 140 15.57 13.66 8.23
CA ASP A 140 15.01 15.00 8.07
C ASP A 140 15.06 15.47 6.61
N GLY A 141 13.96 16.00 6.14
CA GLY A 141 13.83 16.46 4.75
C GLY A 141 13.67 15.33 3.74
N GLN A 142 13.47 14.09 4.18
CA GLN A 142 13.37 12.95 3.28
C GLN A 142 11.92 12.52 3.06
N ARG A 143 11.68 11.97 1.86
CA ARG A 143 10.50 11.19 1.49
C ARG A 143 10.92 9.73 1.46
N TYR A 144 10.07 8.82 1.94
CA TYR A 144 10.33 7.37 1.88
C TYR A 144 9.10 6.63 1.34
N ILE A 145 9.27 5.98 0.20
CA ILE A 145 8.33 4.98 -0.28
C ILE A 145 8.53 3.70 0.55
N LEU A 146 7.46 3.19 1.14
CA LEU A 146 7.47 1.91 1.84
C LEU A 146 6.81 0.86 0.95
N ASN A 147 7.64 0.04 0.31
CA ASN A 147 7.21 -1.04 -0.55
C ASN A 147 8.13 -2.25 -0.38
N ALA A 148 7.57 -3.38 0.08
CA ALA A 148 8.31 -4.62 0.28
C ALA A 148 8.49 -5.42 -1.02
N GLY A 149 7.64 -5.17 -2.02
CA GLY A 149 7.69 -5.86 -3.30
C GLY A 149 6.34 -5.86 -4.01
N THR A 150 6.28 -6.64 -5.08
CA THR A 150 5.05 -6.86 -5.85
C THR A 150 4.25 -8.04 -5.30
N TYR A 151 2.98 -8.16 -5.67
CA TYR A 151 2.14 -9.31 -5.38
C TYR A 151 1.07 -9.50 -6.46
N SER A 152 0.53 -10.71 -6.55
CA SER A 152 -0.71 -10.99 -7.26
C SER A 152 -1.76 -11.57 -6.32
N PHE A 153 -3.04 -11.44 -6.66
CA PHE A 153 -4.09 -12.09 -5.86
C PHE A 153 -4.03 -13.61 -5.97
N GLN A 154 -3.51 -14.16 -7.08
CA GLN A 154 -3.21 -15.58 -7.16
C GLN A 154 -2.17 -16.01 -6.13
N GLU A 155 -1.10 -15.23 -5.95
CA GLU A 155 -0.08 -15.51 -4.94
C GLU A 155 -0.65 -15.44 -3.52
N ILE A 156 -1.51 -14.47 -3.24
CA ILE A 156 -2.24 -14.39 -1.96
C ILE A 156 -3.10 -15.64 -1.76
N ALA A 157 -3.85 -16.08 -2.78
CA ALA A 157 -4.67 -17.30 -2.70
C ALA A 157 -3.80 -18.53 -2.44
N ASP A 158 -2.67 -18.68 -3.12
CA ASP A 158 -1.74 -19.80 -2.94
C ASP A 158 -1.15 -19.83 -1.53
N ILE A 159 -0.74 -18.67 -1.01
CA ILE A 159 -0.25 -18.52 0.38
C ILE A 159 -1.32 -18.93 1.38
N LEU A 160 -2.55 -18.43 1.22
CA LEU A 160 -3.66 -18.75 2.10
C LEU A 160 -4.00 -20.26 2.05
N ARG A 161 -4.08 -20.86 0.87
CA ARG A 161 -4.34 -22.29 0.70
C ARG A 161 -3.25 -23.18 1.32
N LYS A 162 -1.99 -22.75 1.22
CA LYS A 162 -0.83 -23.45 1.82
C LYS A 162 -0.88 -23.42 3.34
N ASN A 163 -1.16 -22.26 3.94
CA ASN A 163 -1.05 -22.04 5.38
C ASN A 163 -2.36 -22.31 6.14
N PHE A 164 -3.51 -22.40 5.46
CA PHE A 164 -4.83 -22.70 6.03
C PHE A 164 -5.50 -23.83 5.25
N PRO A 165 -4.99 -25.07 5.36
CA PRO A 165 -5.49 -26.22 4.58
C PRO A 165 -6.96 -26.54 4.86
N GLU A 166 -7.46 -26.24 6.06
CA GLU A 166 -8.86 -26.41 6.44
C GLU A 166 -9.82 -25.51 5.65
N ARG A 167 -9.30 -24.45 5.03
CA ARG A 167 -10.08 -23.51 4.22
C ARG A 167 -9.89 -23.68 2.71
N GLN A 168 -9.16 -24.69 2.27
CA GLN A 168 -8.89 -24.92 0.84
C GLN A 168 -10.15 -25.12 -0.01
N SER A 169 -11.25 -25.58 0.57
CA SER A 169 -12.52 -25.79 -0.14
C SER A 169 -13.22 -24.48 -0.52
N ILE A 170 -12.95 -23.38 0.18
CA ILE A 170 -13.58 -22.08 -0.03
C ILE A 170 -12.64 -21.05 -0.65
N ILE A 171 -11.35 -21.13 -0.36
CA ILE A 171 -10.36 -20.22 -0.98
C ILE A 171 -10.18 -20.62 -2.45
N VAL A 172 -10.36 -19.66 -3.35
CA VAL A 172 -10.19 -19.88 -4.79
C VAL A 172 -8.85 -20.56 -5.11
N LYS A 173 -8.88 -21.57 -5.98
CA LYS A 173 -7.66 -22.23 -6.46
C LYS A 173 -6.99 -21.42 -7.57
N GLY A 174 -7.80 -20.93 -8.52
CA GLY A 174 -7.29 -20.21 -9.68
C GLY A 174 -6.25 -20.99 -10.47
N GLU A 175 -5.15 -20.33 -10.80
CA GLU A 175 -4.01 -20.86 -11.56
C GLU A 175 -2.73 -20.82 -10.68
N PRO A 176 -2.52 -21.78 -9.78
CA PRO A 176 -1.41 -21.78 -8.83
C PRO A 176 -0.05 -21.57 -9.51
N GLY A 177 0.77 -20.67 -8.96
CA GLY A 177 2.09 -20.36 -9.50
C GLY A 177 2.11 -19.37 -10.68
N ASN A 178 0.95 -18.93 -11.20
CA ASN A 178 0.88 -17.93 -12.26
C ASN A 178 0.82 -16.51 -11.68
N TYR A 179 1.98 -15.85 -11.57
CA TYR A 179 2.14 -14.49 -11.00
C TYR A 179 2.63 -13.47 -12.03
N GLU A 180 2.73 -13.82 -13.32
CA GLU A 180 3.36 -13.02 -14.36
C GLU A 180 2.80 -11.61 -14.51
N LYS A 181 1.47 -11.46 -14.40
CA LYS A 181 0.79 -10.15 -14.57
C LYS A 181 1.24 -9.13 -13.53
N ALA A 182 1.56 -9.55 -12.30
CA ALA A 182 2.04 -8.66 -11.26
C ALA A 182 3.45 -8.14 -11.58
N ASN A 183 4.29 -8.99 -12.15
CA ASN A 183 5.69 -8.65 -12.47
C ASN A 183 5.82 -7.70 -13.67
N GLN A 184 4.81 -7.61 -14.52
CA GLN A 184 4.77 -6.73 -15.71
C GLN A 184 4.11 -5.38 -15.44
N SER A 185 3.64 -5.13 -14.22
CA SER A 185 2.94 -3.89 -13.85
C SER A 185 3.90 -2.81 -13.36
N LYS A 186 3.45 -1.55 -13.36
CA LYS A 186 4.12 -0.43 -12.68
C LYS A 186 4.42 -0.81 -11.23
N GLN A 187 5.59 -0.42 -10.75
CA GLN A 187 6.10 -0.80 -9.43
C GLN A 187 6.56 0.42 -8.63
N TYR A 188 6.92 0.20 -7.37
CA TYR A 188 7.51 1.21 -6.50
C TYR A 188 8.87 0.76 -6.00
N ASP A 189 9.86 1.66 -6.04
CA ASP A 189 11.16 1.44 -5.39
C ASP A 189 11.08 1.79 -3.90
N GLY A 190 10.98 0.79 -3.04
CA GLY A 190 11.01 0.95 -1.58
C GLY A 190 12.42 0.82 -0.98
N SER A 191 13.47 0.79 -1.78
CA SER A 191 14.82 0.48 -1.30
C SER A 191 15.51 1.61 -0.54
N LYS A 192 15.08 2.87 -0.71
CA LYS A 192 15.73 4.03 -0.08
C LYS A 192 15.77 3.92 1.44
N ILE A 193 14.67 3.61 2.08
CA ILE A 193 14.63 3.51 3.55
C ILE A 193 15.52 2.37 4.09
N THR A 194 15.66 1.28 3.32
CA THR A 194 16.59 0.19 3.66
C THR A 194 18.05 0.68 3.63
N ARG A 195 18.42 1.43 2.59
CA ARG A 195 19.78 2.00 2.48
C ARG A 195 20.08 3.03 3.58
N ASP A 196 19.14 3.94 3.83
CA ASP A 196 19.36 5.08 4.72
C ASP A 196 19.20 4.69 6.19
N LEU A 197 18.17 3.91 6.50
CA LEU A 197 17.76 3.66 7.89
C LEU A 197 17.87 2.17 8.30
N GLY A 198 18.14 1.27 7.37
CA GLY A 198 18.32 -0.16 7.65
C GLY A 198 17.02 -0.93 7.86
N LEU A 199 15.86 -0.43 7.38
CA LEU A 199 14.59 -1.16 7.42
C LEU A 199 14.73 -2.50 6.70
N LYS A 200 14.21 -3.55 7.33
CA LYS A 200 14.07 -4.87 6.70
C LYS A 200 12.59 -5.17 6.54
N TYR A 201 12.19 -5.46 5.31
CA TYR A 201 10.80 -5.76 5.01
C TYR A 201 10.43 -7.22 5.30
N SER A 202 9.21 -7.41 5.74
CA SER A 202 8.57 -8.71 5.88
C SER A 202 8.22 -9.29 4.50
N SER A 203 8.24 -10.62 4.37
CA SER A 203 7.81 -11.30 3.15
C SER A 203 6.29 -11.17 2.93
N LEU A 204 5.85 -11.38 1.68
CA LEU A 204 4.41 -11.44 1.39
C LEU A 204 3.74 -12.59 2.16
N GLU A 205 4.38 -13.75 2.25
CA GLU A 205 3.84 -14.89 3.00
C GLU A 205 3.61 -14.52 4.47
N THR A 206 4.62 -13.95 5.16
CA THR A 206 4.47 -13.47 6.53
C THR A 206 3.31 -12.49 6.65
N THR A 207 3.25 -11.51 5.76
CA THR A 207 2.26 -10.43 5.78
C THR A 207 0.83 -10.96 5.61
N VAL A 208 0.60 -11.89 4.69
CA VAL A 208 -0.72 -12.50 4.43
C VAL A 208 -1.13 -13.42 5.57
N VAL A 209 -0.19 -14.22 6.11
CA VAL A 209 -0.44 -15.12 7.25
C VAL A 209 -0.76 -14.34 8.52
N ASP A 210 -0.04 -13.26 8.81
CA ASP A 210 -0.31 -12.38 9.95
C ASP A 210 -1.72 -11.79 9.88
N LEU A 211 -2.12 -11.30 8.70
CA LEU A 211 -3.47 -10.79 8.49
C LEU A 211 -4.52 -11.88 8.73
N ALA A 212 -4.39 -13.04 8.09
CA ALA A 212 -5.34 -14.14 8.22
C ALA A 212 -5.45 -14.61 9.69
N ASN A 213 -4.34 -14.71 10.41
CA ASN A 213 -4.33 -15.03 11.83
C ASN A 213 -5.05 -13.99 12.69
N SER A 214 -4.98 -12.70 12.32
CA SER A 214 -5.64 -11.63 13.05
C SER A 214 -7.17 -11.62 12.92
N ILE A 215 -7.71 -12.28 11.87
CA ILE A 215 -9.15 -12.31 11.57
C ILE A 215 -9.80 -13.69 11.73
N LYS A 216 -9.02 -14.79 11.83
CA LYS A 216 -9.56 -16.16 11.81
C LYS A 216 -10.63 -16.43 12.86
N HIS A 217 -10.55 -15.79 14.03
CA HIS A 217 -11.51 -15.96 15.13
C HIS A 217 -12.89 -15.32 14.82
N VAL A 218 -12.95 -14.41 13.86
CA VAL A 218 -14.21 -13.78 13.39
C VAL A 218 -15.00 -14.72 12.48
N TYR A 219 -14.32 -15.64 11.78
CA TYR A 219 -14.87 -16.50 10.73
C TYR A 219 -14.79 -18.01 11.06
N GLN A 220 -14.76 -18.32 12.34
CA GLN A 220 -14.82 -19.71 12.85
C GLN A 220 -16.23 -20.27 12.83
#